data_cb5a59c379bd00ca7634523ef0ab16ad
#
_entry.id   cb5a59c379bd00ca7634523ef0ab16ad
#
_cell.length_a   1.000
_cell.length_b   1.000
_cell.length_c   1.000
_cell.angle_alpha   90.00
_cell.angle_beta   90.00
_cell.angle_gamma   90.00
#
_symmetry.space_group_name_H-M   'P 1'
#
loop_
_entity.id
_entity.type
_entity.pdbx_description
1 polymer ?
#
loop_
_entity_poly.entity_id
_entity_poly.type
_entity_poly.pdbx_seq_one_letter_code
_entity_poly.pdbx_strand_id
1 'polypeptide(L)'
;MTQRAYPLDDTDYYAEDVRLFHVGRTSGIFNVTADDLRVKANGGMKVGITPGYAFLLTADKGVGGITYGNTEEVVFTVDTASTTLRYDYISVRYSKSTNKCELTYVKGTGTKPTYAVRGASQYEIILAIIQVPANAESIQARDIIDTRLDENLCGLTIDGMIKLPTDGMNAQFLDFMKFIQDKLGEDEGGKLLQMIQTLEERVAKLEKRQEIKYKIGLAEPNTTNCPPGYFYFQLEG
;
A
#
# COMPACT_ATOMS: atom_id res chain seq x y z
N MET A 1 -11.99 3.58 -31.02
CA MET A 1 -11.49 4.97 -30.88
C MET A 1 -9.97 4.94 -30.94
N THR A 2 -9.37 5.73 -31.84
CA THR A 2 -7.91 5.69 -32.04
C THR A 2 -7.18 6.84 -31.35
N GLN A 3 -7.77 8.02 -31.31
CA GLN A 3 -7.19 9.21 -30.65
C GLN A 3 -8.29 10.10 -30.09
N ARG A 4 -8.04 10.70 -28.91
CA ARG A 4 -8.87 11.73 -28.28
C ARG A 4 -7.97 12.77 -27.62
N ALA A 5 -8.36 14.03 -27.73
CA ALA A 5 -7.75 15.15 -27.03
C ALA A 5 -8.85 15.98 -26.36
N TYR A 6 -8.63 16.43 -25.14
CA TYR A 6 -9.52 17.29 -24.37
C TYR A 6 -8.73 17.96 -23.23
N PRO A 7 -9.20 19.09 -22.70
CA PRO A 7 -10.30 19.93 -23.23
C PRO A 7 -9.87 20.68 -24.50
N LEU A 8 -10.79 20.84 -25.43
CA LEU A 8 -10.64 21.67 -26.64
C LEU A 8 -11.87 22.58 -26.75
N ASP A 9 -11.68 23.80 -27.29
CA ASP A 9 -12.78 24.71 -27.53
C ASP A 9 -13.73 24.19 -28.61
N ASP A 10 -14.99 24.56 -28.55
CA ASP A 10 -16.06 24.19 -29.50
C ASP A 10 -16.26 22.68 -29.69
N THR A 11 -16.03 21.89 -28.64
CA THR A 11 -16.15 20.42 -28.64
C THR A 11 -17.10 19.95 -27.55
N ASP A 12 -18.03 19.04 -27.88
CA ASP A 12 -18.87 18.38 -26.90
C ASP A 12 -18.11 17.34 -26.11
N TYR A 13 -18.30 17.36 -24.77
CA TYR A 13 -17.69 16.40 -23.84
C TYR A 13 -18.71 15.44 -23.27
N TYR A 14 -18.33 14.17 -23.23
CA TYR A 14 -19.14 13.10 -22.65
C TYR A 14 -18.56 12.66 -21.31
N ALA A 15 -19.36 11.94 -20.52
CA ALA A 15 -18.90 11.36 -19.25
C ALA A 15 -17.65 10.48 -19.40
N GLU A 16 -17.48 9.90 -20.59
CA GLU A 16 -16.30 9.12 -20.96
C GLU A 16 -15.01 9.97 -20.98
N ASP A 17 -15.07 11.20 -21.46
CA ASP A 17 -13.92 12.11 -21.52
C ASP A 17 -13.46 12.49 -20.09
N VAL A 18 -14.44 12.78 -19.22
CA VAL A 18 -14.17 13.04 -17.80
C VAL A 18 -13.55 11.82 -17.10
N ARG A 19 -14.04 10.62 -17.39
CA ARG A 19 -13.46 9.38 -16.83
C ARG A 19 -12.03 9.15 -17.28
N LEU A 20 -11.73 9.42 -18.55
CA LEU A 20 -10.39 9.28 -19.11
C LEU A 20 -9.39 10.30 -18.54
N PHE A 21 -9.86 11.47 -18.10
CA PHE A 21 -9.01 12.46 -17.44
C PHE A 21 -8.34 11.92 -16.17
N HIS A 22 -8.94 10.94 -15.52
CA HIS A 22 -8.46 10.37 -14.27
C HIS A 22 -7.79 9.00 -14.41
N VAL A 23 -7.49 8.52 -15.62
CA VAL A 23 -6.90 7.18 -15.83
C VAL A 23 -5.50 7.00 -15.21
N GLY A 24 -4.84 8.10 -14.86
CA GLY A 24 -3.55 8.06 -14.16
C GLY A 24 -3.63 7.66 -12.69
N ARG A 25 -4.84 7.49 -12.12
CA ARG A 25 -5.03 7.12 -10.72
C ARG A 25 -5.06 5.61 -10.52
N THR A 26 -4.63 5.14 -9.35
CA THR A 26 -4.82 3.75 -8.93
C THR A 26 -6.23 3.54 -8.38
N SER A 27 -6.77 2.32 -8.52
CA SER A 27 -8.03 1.96 -7.85
C SER A 27 -7.82 1.82 -6.36
N GLY A 28 -8.82 2.24 -5.58
CA GLY A 28 -8.80 2.13 -4.14
C GLY A 28 -9.69 3.17 -3.46
N ILE A 29 -9.56 3.30 -2.15
CA ILE A 29 -10.22 4.34 -1.37
C ILE A 29 -9.40 5.64 -1.33
N PHE A 30 -10.09 6.78 -1.24
CA PHE A 30 -9.47 8.05 -0.88
C PHE A 30 -9.35 8.12 0.65
N ASN A 31 -8.28 7.65 1.20
CA ASN A 31 -8.11 7.56 2.65
C ASN A 31 -7.78 8.94 3.26
N VAL A 32 -8.76 9.85 3.26
CA VAL A 32 -8.64 11.17 3.89
C VAL A 32 -8.68 11.02 5.41
N THR A 33 -9.52 10.11 5.91
CA THR A 33 -9.59 9.74 7.32
C THR A 33 -9.50 8.23 7.49
N ALA A 34 -9.10 7.77 8.67
CA ALA A 34 -9.02 6.33 8.96
C ALA A 34 -10.38 5.60 8.85
N ASP A 35 -11.47 6.36 8.89
CA ASP A 35 -12.84 5.83 8.85
C ASP A 35 -13.49 5.86 7.45
N ASP A 36 -12.82 6.39 6.42
CA ASP A 36 -13.40 6.45 5.08
C ASP A 36 -13.74 5.07 4.54
N LEU A 37 -15.03 4.86 4.16
CA LEU A 37 -15.60 3.60 3.70
C LEU A 37 -15.28 2.40 4.60
N ARG A 38 -15.16 2.64 5.91
CA ARG A 38 -14.89 1.58 6.87
C ARG A 38 -16.14 0.77 7.16
N VAL A 39 -16.02 -0.55 7.11
CA VAL A 39 -17.10 -1.46 7.49
C VAL A 39 -17.04 -1.73 9.00
N LYS A 40 -18.15 -1.54 9.68
CA LYS A 40 -18.29 -1.72 11.15
C LYS A 40 -19.47 -2.63 11.45
N ALA A 41 -19.41 -3.38 12.55
CA ALA A 41 -20.57 -4.11 13.06
C ALA A 41 -21.65 -3.12 13.50
N ASN A 42 -22.91 -3.37 13.11
CA ASN A 42 -24.05 -2.47 13.38
C ASN A 42 -25.19 -3.19 14.12
N GLY A 43 -24.81 -4.09 15.02
CA GLY A 43 -25.74 -4.88 15.84
C GLY A 43 -26.52 -5.96 15.07
N GLY A 44 -26.72 -7.13 15.71
CA GLY A 44 -27.33 -8.30 15.05
C GLY A 44 -26.56 -8.69 13.78
N MET A 45 -27.29 -9.17 12.79
CA MET A 45 -26.74 -9.55 11.49
C MET A 45 -26.66 -8.33 10.54
N LYS A 46 -26.04 -7.21 10.98
CA LYS A 46 -25.92 -5.99 10.19
C LYS A 46 -24.51 -5.43 10.25
N VAL A 47 -24.11 -4.83 9.14
CA VAL A 47 -22.87 -4.06 9.02
C VAL A 47 -23.16 -2.68 8.46
N GLY A 48 -22.51 -1.66 9.02
CA GLY A 48 -22.58 -0.28 8.55
C GLY A 48 -21.29 0.10 7.83
N ILE A 49 -21.41 0.87 6.76
CA ILE A 49 -20.28 1.41 5.99
C ILE A 49 -20.29 2.92 6.16
N THR A 50 -19.23 3.45 6.74
CA THR A 50 -19.09 4.90 6.97
C THR A 50 -19.02 5.68 5.67
N PRO A 51 -19.32 7.00 5.67
CA PRO A 51 -19.11 7.89 4.53
C PRO A 51 -17.69 7.82 3.99
N GLY A 52 -17.52 8.11 2.72
CA GLY A 52 -16.21 8.17 2.07
C GLY A 52 -16.27 8.01 0.57
N TYR A 53 -15.09 8.03 -0.04
CA TYR A 53 -14.93 8.03 -1.49
C TYR A 53 -13.98 6.94 -1.94
N ALA A 54 -14.22 6.45 -3.15
CA ALA A 54 -13.36 5.47 -3.80
C ALA A 54 -13.21 5.78 -5.29
N PHE A 55 -12.15 5.27 -5.90
CA PHE A 55 -11.90 5.34 -7.31
C PHE A 55 -11.68 3.95 -7.89
N LEU A 56 -12.36 3.65 -8.98
CA LEU A 56 -12.27 2.39 -9.70
C LEU A 56 -11.73 2.66 -11.11
N LEU A 57 -10.52 2.21 -11.39
CA LEU A 57 -9.95 2.24 -12.74
C LEU A 57 -10.30 0.94 -13.45
N THR A 58 -11.26 0.98 -14.36
CA THR A 58 -11.72 -0.22 -15.07
C THR A 58 -10.64 -0.77 -16.00
N ALA A 59 -10.68 -2.08 -16.27
CA ALA A 59 -9.78 -2.71 -17.23
C ALA A 59 -10.06 -2.30 -18.67
N ASP A 60 -11.26 -1.79 -18.95
CA ASP A 60 -11.64 -1.22 -20.25
C ASP A 60 -11.14 0.22 -20.35
N LYS A 61 -10.07 0.42 -21.09
CA LYS A 61 -9.45 1.75 -21.30
C LYS A 61 -10.43 2.76 -21.91
N GLY A 62 -11.46 2.32 -22.62
CA GLY A 62 -12.50 3.18 -23.18
C GLY A 62 -13.49 3.67 -22.11
N VAL A 63 -13.63 2.97 -21.00
CA VAL A 63 -14.49 3.38 -19.87
C VAL A 63 -13.75 4.34 -18.93
N GLY A 64 -12.46 4.13 -18.73
CA GLY A 64 -11.64 4.95 -17.82
C GLY A 64 -11.93 4.70 -16.35
N GLY A 65 -11.78 5.73 -15.53
CA GLY A 65 -11.95 5.65 -14.08
C GLY A 65 -13.28 6.23 -13.59
N ILE A 66 -13.84 5.62 -12.56
CA ILE A 66 -15.11 6.00 -11.95
C ILE A 66 -14.89 6.35 -10.50
N THR A 67 -15.34 7.54 -10.10
CA THR A 67 -15.36 7.94 -8.69
C THR A 67 -16.69 7.53 -8.07
N TYR A 68 -16.63 6.80 -6.98
CA TYR A 68 -17.76 6.47 -6.12
C TYR A 68 -17.68 7.32 -4.83
N GLY A 69 -18.84 7.69 -4.27
CA GLY A 69 -18.90 8.37 -2.98
C GLY A 69 -20.23 8.18 -2.30
N ASN A 70 -20.21 8.06 -0.98
CA ASN A 70 -21.39 8.18 -0.13
C ASN A 70 -21.12 9.20 0.98
N THR A 71 -22.15 9.96 1.33
CA THR A 71 -22.09 11.03 2.33
C THR A 71 -22.75 10.65 3.66
N GLU A 72 -23.43 9.49 3.68
CA GLU A 72 -24.11 8.97 4.85
C GLU A 72 -23.73 7.50 5.07
N GLU A 73 -23.94 7.01 6.31
CA GLU A 73 -23.75 5.60 6.60
C GLU A 73 -24.71 4.72 5.81
N VAL A 74 -24.18 3.70 5.14
CA VAL A 74 -24.97 2.68 4.44
C VAL A 74 -24.96 1.40 5.25
N VAL A 75 -26.14 0.83 5.52
CA VAL A 75 -26.28 -0.39 6.32
C VAL A 75 -26.74 -1.54 5.44
N PHE A 76 -26.04 -2.67 5.53
CA PHE A 76 -26.42 -3.93 4.91
C PHE A 76 -26.82 -4.96 5.97
N THR A 77 -27.84 -5.75 5.65
CA THR A 77 -28.17 -6.95 6.41
C THR A 77 -27.37 -8.12 5.84
N VAL A 78 -26.58 -8.75 6.68
CA VAL A 78 -25.85 -9.97 6.35
C VAL A 78 -26.84 -11.13 6.38
N ASP A 79 -26.78 -12.00 5.37
CA ASP A 79 -27.62 -13.18 5.28
C ASP A 79 -27.45 -14.07 6.52
N THR A 80 -28.55 -14.70 6.93
CA THR A 80 -28.57 -15.62 8.07
C THR A 80 -27.42 -16.63 7.99
N ALA A 81 -26.75 -16.84 9.13
CA ALA A 81 -25.68 -17.82 9.23
C ALA A 81 -26.18 -19.24 8.92
N SER A 82 -25.33 -20.02 8.28
CA SER A 82 -25.56 -21.44 8.07
C SER A 82 -24.89 -22.27 9.18
N THR A 83 -24.98 -23.57 9.07
CA THR A 83 -24.29 -24.51 9.99
C THR A 83 -22.77 -24.60 9.73
N THR A 84 -22.27 -23.91 8.71
CA THR A 84 -20.86 -23.87 8.34
C THR A 84 -20.36 -22.43 8.27
N LEU A 85 -19.06 -22.25 8.51
CA LEU A 85 -18.38 -20.97 8.33
C LEU A 85 -18.48 -20.50 6.89
N ARG A 86 -18.74 -19.19 6.71
CA ARG A 86 -18.85 -18.53 5.42
C ARG A 86 -18.10 -17.19 5.44
N TYR A 87 -17.57 -16.77 4.30
CA TYR A 87 -16.93 -15.47 4.12
C TYR A 87 -17.73 -14.64 3.11
N ASP A 88 -18.48 -13.68 3.63
CA ASP A 88 -19.18 -12.66 2.83
C ASP A 88 -18.27 -11.44 2.65
N TYR A 89 -18.64 -10.50 1.80
CA TYR A 89 -17.86 -9.27 1.69
C TYR A 89 -18.68 -8.07 1.24
N ILE A 90 -18.17 -6.89 1.57
CA ILE A 90 -18.68 -5.60 1.08
C ILE A 90 -17.71 -5.09 0.02
N SER A 91 -18.24 -4.71 -1.13
CA SER A 91 -17.45 -4.11 -2.21
C SER A 91 -18.10 -2.85 -2.76
N VAL A 92 -17.28 -1.95 -3.33
CA VAL A 92 -17.74 -0.97 -4.30
C VAL A 92 -17.60 -1.61 -5.68
N ARG A 93 -18.70 -1.71 -6.42
CA ARG A 93 -18.75 -2.44 -7.68
C ARG A 93 -19.30 -1.59 -8.80
N TYR A 94 -18.56 -1.52 -9.89
CA TYR A 94 -19.03 -1.02 -11.17
C TYR A 94 -19.48 -2.18 -12.05
N SER A 95 -20.64 -2.01 -12.67
CA SER A 95 -21.18 -2.94 -13.67
C SER A 95 -21.47 -2.19 -14.98
N LYS A 96 -20.81 -2.61 -16.07
CA LYS A 96 -20.99 -2.02 -17.39
C LYS A 96 -22.41 -2.25 -17.94
N SER A 97 -23.00 -3.41 -17.65
CA SER A 97 -24.34 -3.77 -18.14
C SER A 97 -25.44 -2.89 -17.56
N THR A 98 -25.32 -2.49 -16.30
CA THR A 98 -26.28 -1.61 -15.61
C THR A 98 -25.83 -0.15 -15.62
N ASN A 99 -24.59 0.13 -16.02
CA ASN A 99 -23.92 1.43 -15.93
C ASN A 99 -24.02 2.06 -14.52
N LYS A 100 -23.83 1.23 -13.48
CA LYS A 100 -23.91 1.65 -12.09
C LYS A 100 -22.61 1.35 -11.36
N CYS A 101 -22.28 2.23 -10.40
CA CYS A 101 -21.22 2.03 -9.44
C CYS A 101 -21.82 2.21 -8.04
N GLU A 102 -21.85 1.15 -7.24
CA GLU A 102 -22.56 1.14 -5.96
C GLU A 102 -21.89 0.23 -4.93
N LEU A 103 -22.19 0.49 -3.65
CA LEU A 103 -21.88 -0.47 -2.59
C LEU A 103 -22.70 -1.74 -2.77
N THR A 104 -22.07 -2.88 -2.59
CA THR A 104 -22.71 -4.19 -2.75
C THR A 104 -22.29 -5.13 -1.63
N TYR A 105 -23.27 -5.75 -1.00
CA TYR A 105 -23.05 -6.93 -0.16
C TYR A 105 -23.05 -8.17 -1.03
N VAL A 106 -22.06 -9.03 -0.84
CA VAL A 106 -21.95 -10.29 -1.56
C VAL A 106 -21.86 -11.43 -0.56
N LYS A 107 -22.86 -12.32 -0.64
CA LYS A 107 -22.82 -13.59 0.08
C LYS A 107 -21.77 -14.48 -0.55
N GLY A 108 -20.82 -14.91 0.25
CA GLY A 108 -19.72 -15.75 -0.21
C GLY A 108 -19.90 -17.23 0.12
N THR A 109 -18.80 -17.92 0.21
CA THR A 109 -18.69 -19.36 0.48
C THR A 109 -17.80 -19.63 1.68
N GLY A 110 -17.47 -20.90 1.93
CA GLY A 110 -16.48 -21.29 2.94
C GLY A 110 -15.03 -20.88 2.63
N THR A 111 -14.78 -20.32 1.45
CA THR A 111 -13.43 -19.87 1.02
C THR A 111 -13.33 -18.35 1.10
N LYS A 112 -12.31 -17.86 1.79
CA LYS A 112 -12.01 -16.44 1.89
C LYS A 112 -11.56 -15.89 0.53
N PRO A 113 -12.14 -14.78 0.02
CA PRO A 113 -11.68 -14.16 -1.21
C PRO A 113 -10.25 -13.59 -1.05
N THR A 114 -9.42 -13.80 -2.06
CA THR A 114 -8.02 -13.31 -2.11
C THR A 114 -7.79 -12.27 -3.20
N TYR A 115 -8.72 -12.14 -4.14
CA TYR A 115 -8.69 -11.15 -5.23
C TYR A 115 -10.07 -10.57 -5.46
N ALA A 116 -10.12 -9.26 -5.77
CA ALA A 116 -11.33 -8.62 -6.27
C ALA A 116 -11.50 -8.87 -7.78
N VAL A 117 -12.75 -8.86 -8.27
CA VAL A 117 -13.02 -8.97 -9.71
C VAL A 117 -12.63 -7.67 -10.39
N ARG A 118 -11.67 -7.74 -11.32
CA ARG A 118 -11.12 -6.58 -12.05
C ARG A 118 -11.19 -6.81 -13.56
N GLY A 119 -12.41 -6.93 -14.08
CA GLY A 119 -12.69 -7.19 -15.50
C GLY A 119 -13.23 -5.96 -16.25
N ALA A 120 -13.37 -6.09 -17.56
CA ALA A 120 -13.90 -5.02 -18.42
C ALA A 120 -15.42 -4.81 -18.26
N SER A 121 -16.18 -5.85 -17.94
CA SER A 121 -17.63 -5.79 -17.75
C SER A 121 -18.05 -5.50 -16.31
N GLN A 122 -17.25 -5.91 -15.37
CA GLN A 122 -17.43 -5.70 -13.93
C GLN A 122 -16.08 -5.43 -13.29
N TYR A 123 -16.03 -4.40 -12.46
CA TYR A 123 -14.85 -4.03 -11.70
C TYR A 123 -15.26 -3.75 -10.25
N GLU A 124 -14.54 -4.29 -9.30
CA GLU A 124 -14.81 -4.06 -7.88
C GLU A 124 -13.55 -3.87 -7.05
N ILE A 125 -13.73 -3.23 -5.90
CA ILE A 125 -12.78 -3.20 -4.79
C ILE A 125 -13.50 -3.70 -3.55
N ILE A 126 -12.89 -4.62 -2.79
CA ILE A 126 -13.47 -5.22 -1.60
C ILE A 126 -12.98 -4.44 -0.37
N LEU A 127 -13.92 -3.79 0.32
CA LEU A 127 -13.63 -2.94 1.49
C LEU A 127 -13.37 -3.76 2.75
N ALA A 128 -14.16 -4.82 2.94
CA ALA A 128 -13.99 -5.74 4.06
C ALA A 128 -14.57 -7.11 3.75
N ILE A 129 -14.00 -8.12 4.36
CA ILE A 129 -14.51 -9.49 4.38
C ILE A 129 -15.19 -9.72 5.73
N ILE A 130 -16.39 -10.26 5.70
CA ILE A 130 -17.19 -10.59 6.87
C ILE A 130 -17.09 -12.10 7.07
N GLN A 131 -16.42 -12.52 8.13
CA GLN A 131 -16.41 -13.91 8.56
C GLN A 131 -17.71 -14.20 9.30
N VAL A 132 -18.60 -14.97 8.71
CA VAL A 132 -19.88 -15.36 9.31
C VAL A 132 -19.72 -16.73 9.97
N PRO A 133 -19.58 -16.80 11.30
CA PRO A 133 -19.45 -18.08 12.01
C PRO A 133 -20.70 -18.95 11.84
N ALA A 134 -20.54 -20.26 12.00
CA ALA A 134 -21.68 -21.17 12.01
C ALA A 134 -22.70 -20.79 13.11
N ASN A 135 -23.98 -20.74 12.73
CA ASN A 135 -25.08 -20.42 13.62
C ASN A 135 -24.97 -19.06 14.33
N ALA A 136 -24.24 -18.10 13.75
CA ALA A 136 -24.10 -16.77 14.32
C ALA A 136 -25.44 -16.02 14.31
N GLU A 137 -25.79 -15.38 15.42
CA GLU A 137 -26.96 -14.51 15.56
C GLU A 137 -26.60 -13.03 15.39
N SER A 138 -25.30 -12.73 15.41
CA SER A 138 -24.78 -11.36 15.24
C SER A 138 -23.36 -11.35 14.67
N ILE A 139 -23.01 -10.28 13.95
CA ILE A 139 -21.67 -9.99 13.49
C ILE A 139 -20.98 -9.10 14.52
N GLN A 140 -19.81 -9.53 14.95
CA GLN A 140 -18.96 -8.80 15.89
C GLN A 140 -17.84 -8.05 15.14
N ALA A 141 -17.25 -7.05 15.78
CA ALA A 141 -16.12 -6.30 15.18
C ALA A 141 -14.92 -7.23 14.79
N ARG A 142 -14.68 -8.29 15.55
CA ARG A 142 -13.64 -9.30 15.28
C ARG A 142 -13.91 -10.15 14.04
N ASP A 143 -15.18 -10.20 13.60
CA ASP A 143 -15.59 -10.99 12.43
C ASP A 143 -15.45 -10.19 11.12
N ILE A 144 -15.06 -8.91 11.22
CA ILE A 144 -14.87 -8.02 10.08
C ILE A 144 -13.36 -7.86 9.83
N ILE A 145 -12.91 -8.32 8.69
CA ILE A 145 -11.53 -8.21 8.23
C ILE A 145 -11.46 -7.01 7.30
N ASP A 146 -10.83 -5.93 7.73
CA ASP A 146 -10.61 -4.73 6.92
C ASP A 146 -9.59 -5.02 5.81
N THR A 147 -9.97 -4.82 4.56
CA THR A 147 -9.14 -5.09 3.38
C THR A 147 -8.81 -3.84 2.59
N ARG A 148 -9.11 -2.64 3.12
CA ARG A 148 -8.92 -1.37 2.43
C ARG A 148 -7.47 -1.07 2.05
N LEU A 149 -6.51 -1.60 2.80
CA LEU A 149 -5.07 -1.45 2.52
C LEU A 149 -4.47 -2.60 1.72
N ASP A 150 -5.23 -3.66 1.43
CA ASP A 150 -4.77 -4.79 0.61
C ASP A 150 -4.98 -4.47 -0.87
N GLU A 151 -3.90 -4.31 -1.63
CA GLU A 151 -3.92 -3.94 -3.05
C GLU A 151 -4.60 -5.00 -3.95
N ASN A 152 -4.62 -6.28 -3.54
CA ASN A 152 -5.29 -7.34 -4.29
C ASN A 152 -6.81 -7.24 -4.16
N LEU A 153 -7.30 -6.69 -3.06
CA LEU A 153 -8.72 -6.60 -2.72
C LEU A 153 -9.26 -5.18 -2.90
N CYS A 154 -8.59 -4.17 -2.36
CA CYS A 154 -8.99 -2.77 -2.43
C CYS A 154 -7.82 -1.88 -2.88
N GLY A 155 -6.98 -1.46 -1.95
CA GLY A 155 -5.88 -0.53 -2.14
C GLY A 155 -6.25 0.92 -1.87
N LEU A 156 -5.27 1.80 -2.03
CA LEU A 156 -5.41 3.25 -1.91
C LEU A 156 -5.43 3.90 -3.28
N THR A 157 -6.26 4.93 -3.44
CA THR A 157 -6.21 5.80 -4.62
C THR A 157 -5.04 6.75 -4.51
N ILE A 158 -4.16 6.68 -5.50
CA ILE A 158 -2.97 7.52 -5.59
C ILE A 158 -2.96 8.15 -6.98
N ASP A 159 -2.70 9.46 -7.06
CA ASP A 159 -2.54 10.16 -8.33
C ASP A 159 -1.22 9.76 -9.01
N GLY A 160 -1.32 9.42 -10.24
CA GLY A 160 -0.50 8.82 -11.25
C GLY A 160 1.01 8.87 -11.29
N MET A 161 1.69 9.41 -10.30
CA MET A 161 3.17 9.46 -10.31
C MET A 161 3.85 8.56 -9.28
N ILE A 162 3.11 7.78 -8.50
CA ILE A 162 3.68 7.01 -7.39
C ILE A 162 3.81 5.50 -7.68
N LYS A 163 3.11 4.95 -8.65
CA LYS A 163 3.64 3.75 -9.33
C LYS A 163 4.70 4.23 -10.31
N LEU A 164 5.86 4.54 -9.77
CA LEU A 164 7.06 4.45 -10.58
C LEU A 164 6.99 3.08 -11.25
N PRO A 165 7.00 2.99 -12.60
CA PRO A 165 7.07 1.70 -13.26
C PRO A 165 8.41 1.09 -12.86
N THR A 166 8.41 0.36 -11.73
CA THR A 166 9.61 -0.29 -11.18
C THR A 166 10.28 -1.16 -12.25
N ASP A 167 9.49 -1.76 -13.11
CA ASP A 167 10.01 -2.52 -14.25
C ASP A 167 10.69 -1.61 -15.30
N GLY A 168 10.11 -0.46 -15.63
CA GLY A 168 10.71 0.52 -16.52
C GLY A 168 11.92 1.21 -15.92
N MET A 169 11.89 1.53 -14.62
CA MET A 169 13.04 2.08 -13.91
C MET A 169 14.15 1.06 -13.73
N ASN A 170 13.82 -0.20 -13.41
CA ASN A 170 14.80 -1.28 -13.36
C ASN A 170 15.44 -1.51 -14.73
N ALA A 171 14.68 -1.49 -15.82
CA ALA A 171 15.23 -1.60 -17.17
C ALA A 171 16.17 -0.43 -17.50
N GLN A 172 15.74 0.81 -17.22
CA GLN A 172 16.59 2.00 -17.42
C GLN A 172 17.82 2.01 -16.51
N PHE A 173 17.68 1.54 -15.26
CA PHE A 173 18.82 1.41 -14.35
C PHE A 173 19.79 0.34 -14.81
N LEU A 174 19.31 -0.81 -15.28
CA LEU A 174 20.16 -1.86 -15.85
C LEU A 174 20.85 -1.41 -17.14
N ASP A 175 20.14 -0.69 -18.02
CA ASP A 175 20.73 -0.10 -19.23
C ASP A 175 21.78 0.95 -18.89
N PHE A 176 21.52 1.78 -17.86
CA PHE A 176 22.51 2.75 -17.37
C PHE A 176 23.73 2.07 -16.74
N MET A 177 23.51 1.01 -15.92
CA MET A 177 24.61 0.23 -15.36
C MET A 177 25.45 -0.46 -16.44
N LYS A 178 24.79 -1.01 -17.47
CA LYS A 178 25.46 -1.59 -18.63
C LYS A 178 26.26 -0.55 -19.41
N PHE A 179 25.65 0.63 -19.64
CA PHE A 179 26.36 1.75 -20.27
C PHE A 179 27.61 2.17 -19.47
N ILE A 180 27.50 2.23 -18.12
CA ILE A 180 28.66 2.52 -17.24
C ILE A 180 29.71 1.42 -17.35
N GLN A 181 29.32 0.14 -17.32
CA GLN A 181 30.24 -0.98 -17.48
C GLN A 181 30.95 -0.94 -18.82
N ASP A 182 30.24 -0.68 -19.93
CA ASP A 182 30.78 -0.57 -21.26
C ASP A 182 31.75 0.63 -21.39
N LYS A 183 31.53 1.72 -20.63
CA LYS A 183 32.39 2.92 -20.64
C LYS A 183 33.58 2.84 -19.72
N LEU A 184 33.46 2.17 -18.58
CA LEU A 184 34.52 2.06 -17.57
C LEU A 184 35.51 0.92 -17.87
N GLY A 185 35.13 -0.05 -18.70
CA GLY A 185 35.94 -1.25 -18.95
C GLY A 185 36.04 -2.15 -17.70
N GLU A 186 36.39 -3.43 -17.90
CA GLU A 186 36.50 -4.39 -16.80
C GLU A 186 37.56 -3.99 -15.75
N ASP A 187 38.62 -3.26 -16.17
CA ASP A 187 39.74 -2.86 -15.29
C ASP A 187 39.39 -1.70 -14.34
N GLU A 188 38.48 -0.81 -14.74
CA GLU A 188 38.06 0.33 -13.90
C GLU A 188 36.97 -0.03 -12.90
N GLY A 189 36.10 -0.99 -13.25
CA GLY A 189 35.12 -1.56 -12.31
C GLY A 189 35.80 -2.32 -11.15
N GLY A 190 36.88 -3.03 -11.46
CA GLY A 190 37.71 -3.68 -10.44
C GLY A 190 38.41 -2.68 -9.52
N LYS A 191 38.89 -1.57 -10.03
CA LYS A 191 39.49 -0.48 -9.25
C LYS A 191 38.48 0.20 -8.33
N LEU A 192 37.25 0.42 -8.81
CA LEU A 192 36.17 1.01 -8.03
C LEU A 192 35.77 0.09 -6.85
N LEU A 193 35.67 -1.22 -7.10
CA LEU A 193 35.42 -2.23 -6.07
C LEU A 193 36.52 -2.25 -5.03
N GLN A 194 37.79 -2.21 -5.43
CA GLN A 194 38.92 -2.11 -4.51
C GLN A 194 38.91 -0.81 -3.69
N MET A 195 38.53 0.32 -4.30
CA MET A 195 38.39 1.58 -3.57
C MET A 195 37.28 1.52 -2.52
N ILE A 196 36.13 0.93 -2.86
CA ILE A 196 35.01 0.73 -1.90
C ILE A 196 35.47 -0.14 -0.73
N GLN A 197 36.09 -1.30 -1.00
CA GLN A 197 36.60 -2.17 0.06
C GLN A 197 37.64 -1.48 0.96
N THR A 198 38.53 -0.69 0.34
CA THR A 198 39.50 0.09 1.10
C THR A 198 38.86 1.16 1.98
N LEU A 199 37.80 1.80 1.51
CA LEU A 199 37.02 2.77 2.29
C LEU A 199 36.28 2.10 3.44
N GLU A 200 35.67 0.96 3.22
CA GLU A 200 35.01 0.17 4.28
C GLU A 200 35.98 -0.25 5.38
N GLU A 201 37.18 -0.72 5.00
CA GLU A 201 38.21 -1.04 5.98
C GLU A 201 38.71 0.18 6.79
N ARG A 202 38.80 1.34 6.14
CA ARG A 202 39.16 2.60 6.81
C ARG A 202 38.07 3.09 7.76
N VAL A 203 36.82 2.98 7.37
CA VAL A 203 35.68 3.31 8.22
C VAL A 203 35.65 2.40 9.42
N ALA A 204 35.76 1.09 9.26
CA ALA A 204 35.82 0.13 10.37
C ALA A 204 36.99 0.39 11.32
N LYS A 205 38.14 0.84 10.82
CA LYS A 205 39.30 1.25 11.66
C LYS A 205 39.04 2.56 12.41
N LEU A 206 38.32 3.50 11.80
CA LEU A 206 37.95 4.76 12.46
C LEU A 206 36.88 4.56 13.51
N GLU A 207 35.91 3.71 13.27
CA GLU A 207 34.86 3.33 14.23
C GLU A 207 35.49 2.66 15.47
N LYS A 208 36.42 1.76 15.27
CA LYS A 208 37.20 1.16 16.41
C LYS A 208 38.06 2.17 17.15
N ARG A 209 38.48 3.27 16.51
CA ARG A 209 39.26 4.34 17.18
C ARG A 209 38.42 5.31 17.98
N GLN A 210 37.12 5.39 17.73
CA GLN A 210 36.21 6.29 18.45
C GLN A 210 35.74 5.77 19.82
N GLU A 211 36.04 4.53 20.19
CA GLU A 211 35.81 4.10 21.55
C GLU A 211 36.87 4.73 22.50
N ILE A 212 36.58 5.91 22.98
CA ILE A 212 37.32 6.51 24.10
C ILE A 212 36.98 5.70 25.34
N LYS A 213 37.92 4.82 25.73
CA LYS A 213 37.81 4.04 26.97
C LYS A 213 38.23 4.90 28.12
N TYR A 214 37.35 5.13 29.07
CA TYR A 214 37.66 5.89 30.27
C TYR A 214 37.18 5.16 31.53
N LYS A 215 37.85 5.48 32.65
CA LYS A 215 37.42 5.09 34.00
C LYS A 215 37.48 6.32 34.91
N ILE A 216 36.64 6.32 35.93
CA ILE A 216 36.54 7.39 36.92
C ILE A 216 36.78 6.76 38.31
N GLY A 217 37.58 7.38 39.15
CA GLY A 217 37.82 6.89 40.52
C GLY A 217 38.49 7.93 41.42
N LEU A 218 38.47 7.70 42.73
CA LEU A 218 39.09 8.55 43.75
C LEU A 218 40.58 8.20 44.01
N ALA A 219 40.98 6.98 43.67
CA ALA A 219 42.34 6.53 43.86
C ALA A 219 43.26 6.97 42.72
N GLU A 220 44.54 7.11 42.96
CA GLU A 220 45.53 7.36 41.91
C GLU A 220 45.51 6.25 40.85
N PRO A 221 45.67 6.60 39.55
CA PRO A 221 45.64 5.62 38.47
C PRO A 221 46.84 4.65 38.57
N ASN A 222 46.57 3.38 38.45
CA ASN A 222 47.56 2.32 38.38
C ASN A 222 47.10 1.25 37.34
N THR A 223 47.95 0.24 37.11
CA THR A 223 47.66 -0.82 36.12
C THR A 223 46.43 -1.66 36.43
N THR A 224 45.94 -1.65 37.67
CA THR A 224 44.76 -2.40 38.11
C THR A 224 43.48 -1.61 37.89
N ASN A 225 43.47 -0.30 38.24
CA ASN A 225 42.28 0.53 38.11
C ASN A 225 42.21 1.31 36.80
N CYS A 226 43.33 1.47 36.09
CA CYS A 226 43.40 2.07 34.74
C CYS A 226 44.27 1.21 33.83
N PRO A 227 43.70 0.22 33.14
CA PRO A 227 44.43 -0.59 32.16
C PRO A 227 45.00 0.24 31.00
N PRO A 228 46.12 -0.21 30.36
CA PRO A 228 46.64 0.47 29.18
C PRO A 228 45.57 0.73 28.11
N GLY A 229 45.55 1.94 27.58
CA GLY A 229 44.58 2.36 26.56
C GLY A 229 43.28 2.99 27.07
N TYR A 230 43.17 3.18 28.40
CA TYR A 230 42.07 3.91 29.03
C TYR A 230 42.54 5.30 29.48
N PHE A 231 41.63 6.28 29.40
CA PHE A 231 41.74 7.55 30.10
C PHE A 231 41.22 7.39 31.54
N TYR A 232 41.87 7.99 32.49
CA TYR A 232 41.45 7.97 33.89
C TYR A 232 41.15 9.39 34.36
N PHE A 233 39.99 9.58 34.94
CA PHE A 233 39.59 10.81 35.59
C PHE A 233 39.56 10.59 37.09
N GLN A 234 40.49 11.20 37.79
CA GLN A 234 40.56 11.16 39.28
C GLN A 234 39.60 12.23 39.80
N LEU A 235 38.75 11.85 40.73
CA LEU A 235 37.87 12.80 41.43
C LEU A 235 38.66 13.29 42.68
N GLU A 236 38.64 14.59 42.89
CA GLU A 236 39.11 15.19 44.14
C GLU A 236 38.07 14.90 45.22
N GLY A 237 38.51 14.35 46.37
CA GLY A 237 37.70 14.02 47.55
C GLY A 237 37.54 15.18 48.52
#